data_ad7474f48f55002c3a10191556588181
#
_entry.id   ad7474f48f55002c3a10191556588181
#
_cell.length_a   1.000
_cell.length_b   1.000
_cell.length_c   1.000
_cell.angle_alpha   90.00
_cell.angle_beta   90.00
_cell.angle_gamma   90.00
#
_symmetry.space_group_name_H-M   'P 1'
#
loop_
_entity.id
_entity.type
_entity.pdbx_description
1 polymer ?
#
loop_
_entity_poly.entity_id
_entity_poly.type
_entity_poly.pdbx_seq_one_letter_code
_entity_poly.pdbx_strand_id
1 'polypeptide(L)'
;MTDEKIMPTDKPTDKLTAKPTNKPTDKSTEPLAKSDAPAAAKKEKPPAIEAKPFAEFIQTHYLPSLQENFVKQGLSDVELKLLRQKIAVVGYDSEPECWQIEGAWTVPGQKRQFNLYFYDENIQGSRGFSVTDSGKTASTLESFRIDERKVTLDLLVLGTLQRLNAQKWLARN
;
A
#
# COMPACT_ATOMS: atom_id res chain seq x y z
N MET A 1 -8.68 -19.59 60.05
CA MET A 1 -7.38 -20.10 60.49
C MET A 1 -6.45 -19.85 59.32
N THR A 2 -5.85 -18.77 59.48
CA THR A 2 -4.43 -18.48 59.77
C THR A 2 -3.61 -18.57 58.50
N ASP A 3 -3.24 -17.46 58.02
CA ASP A 3 -2.06 -16.62 58.29
C ASP A 3 -0.90 -17.02 57.37
N GLU A 4 -0.41 -16.16 56.72
CA GLU A 4 0.51 -15.01 56.88
C GLU A 4 1.75 -15.26 56.04
N LYS A 5 2.10 -14.35 55.20
CA LYS A 5 3.02 -13.25 55.39
C LYS A 5 4.39 -13.44 54.70
N ILE A 6 4.76 -12.43 54.07
CA ILE A 6 6.00 -11.66 54.07
C ILE A 6 6.82 -11.70 52.75
N MET A 7 6.84 -10.54 52.10
CA MET A 7 8.02 -9.92 51.48
C MET A 7 9.10 -9.60 52.52
N PRO A 8 10.36 -9.41 52.22
CA PRO A 8 10.81 -8.24 51.48
C PRO A 8 12.14 -8.36 50.68
N THR A 9 12.34 -7.40 49.82
CA THR A 9 13.51 -6.55 49.58
C THR A 9 14.91 -7.13 49.56
N ASP A 10 15.72 -6.84 48.53
CA ASP A 10 16.72 -5.80 48.66
C ASP A 10 17.48 -5.56 47.32
N LYS A 11 17.73 -4.30 47.05
CA LYS A 11 18.70 -3.76 46.13
C LYS A 11 19.89 -3.30 46.99
N PRO A 12 21.16 -3.31 46.54
CA PRO A 12 21.77 -2.07 46.10
C PRO A 12 22.83 -2.22 44.99
N THR A 13 22.90 -1.26 44.11
CA THR A 13 23.83 -0.11 43.98
C THR A 13 25.32 -0.43 44.16
N ASP A 14 26.13 -0.10 43.13
CA ASP A 14 27.23 0.86 43.09
C ASP A 14 28.04 0.69 41.81
N LYS A 15 28.23 1.64 41.00
CA LYS A 15 28.97 2.90 40.99
C LYS A 15 30.42 2.79 40.51
N LEU A 16 30.72 3.66 39.58
CA LEU A 16 31.93 4.43 39.37
C LEU A 16 32.95 3.99 38.30
N THR A 17 33.05 4.87 37.29
CA THR A 17 34.15 5.80 36.91
C THR A 17 35.25 5.14 36.08
N ALA A 18 35.77 5.68 35.02
CA ALA A 18 36.19 7.03 34.63
C ALA A 18 36.72 7.05 33.17
N LYS A 19 36.57 8.19 32.55
CA LYS A 19 37.32 8.66 31.40
C LYS A 19 38.69 9.18 31.90
N PRO A 20 39.80 9.17 31.10
CA PRO A 20 40.12 10.40 30.39
C PRO A 20 40.87 10.25 29.04
N THR A 21 40.56 11.12 28.15
CA THR A 21 41.34 12.12 27.41
C THR A 21 42.81 11.79 27.10
N ASN A 22 43.17 11.88 25.79
CA ASN A 22 44.17 12.83 25.33
C ASN A 22 44.34 12.81 23.79
N LYS A 23 44.24 14.00 23.24
CA LYS A 23 44.78 14.48 21.96
C LYS A 23 46.12 15.17 22.32
N PRO A 24 47.17 15.28 21.46
CA PRO A 24 47.17 16.31 20.44
C PRO A 24 48.01 16.04 19.17
N THR A 25 47.65 16.78 18.09
CA THR A 25 48.53 17.63 17.22
C THR A 25 49.69 16.99 16.47
N ASP A 26 49.90 17.14 15.19
CA ASP A 26 50.16 18.32 14.39
C ASP A 26 50.43 18.06 12.91
N LYS A 27 49.95 18.94 12.05
CA LYS A 27 50.57 19.69 10.98
C LYS A 27 51.03 19.04 9.65
N SER A 28 50.48 19.70 8.65
CA SER A 28 51.08 20.17 7.38
C SER A 28 51.30 19.17 6.26
N THR A 29 50.72 19.32 5.11
CA THR A 29 51.04 20.27 4.03
C THR A 29 50.17 20.01 2.82
N GLU A 30 49.48 21.00 2.28
CA GLU A 30 49.04 21.14 0.88
C GLU A 30 50.27 21.37 -0.01
N PRO A 31 50.29 21.22 -1.37
CA PRO A 31 49.23 21.73 -2.26
C PRO A 31 49.01 20.95 -3.59
N LEU A 32 47.88 21.31 -4.22
CA LEU A 32 47.61 21.39 -5.67
C LEU A 32 47.75 20.14 -6.58
N ALA A 33 46.64 19.69 -7.09
CA ALA A 33 46.46 19.56 -8.54
C ALA A 33 44.97 19.56 -8.92
N LYS A 34 44.60 20.50 -9.74
CA LYS A 34 43.31 20.62 -10.47
C LYS A 34 43.12 19.41 -11.34
N SER A 35 41.93 18.80 -11.32
CA SER A 35 41.36 18.19 -12.52
C SER A 35 39.86 18.37 -12.49
N ASP A 36 39.41 19.17 -13.43
CA ASP A 36 38.01 19.31 -13.80
C ASP A 36 37.40 17.94 -14.09
N ALA A 37 36.32 17.63 -13.40
CA ALA A 37 35.35 16.66 -13.86
C ALA A 37 33.98 17.32 -13.88
N PRO A 38 33.28 17.27 -15.01
CA PRO A 38 32.04 18.03 -15.16
C PRO A 38 30.97 17.49 -14.22
N ALA A 39 30.28 18.43 -13.58
CA ALA A 39 29.07 18.18 -12.82
C ALA A 39 28.12 17.30 -13.65
N ALA A 40 27.96 16.06 -13.22
CA ALA A 40 26.87 15.22 -13.69
C ALA A 40 25.58 15.89 -13.28
N ALA A 41 24.91 16.51 -14.25
CA ALA A 41 23.57 16.99 -14.12
C ALA A 41 22.73 15.87 -13.50
N LYS A 42 22.23 16.09 -12.28
CA LYS A 42 21.15 15.31 -11.71
C LYS A 42 20.01 15.42 -12.72
N LYS A 43 19.81 14.39 -13.54
CA LYS A 43 18.55 14.19 -14.23
C LYS A 43 17.50 14.13 -13.15
N GLU A 44 16.71 15.19 -13.02
CA GLU A 44 15.48 15.17 -12.25
C GLU A 44 14.69 13.98 -12.80
N LYS A 45 14.52 12.96 -11.97
CA LYS A 45 13.59 11.90 -12.27
C LYS A 45 12.23 12.58 -12.41
N PRO A 46 11.47 12.30 -13.50
CA PRO A 46 10.11 12.81 -13.61
C PRO A 46 9.39 12.54 -12.29
N PRO A 47 8.55 13.46 -11.81
CA PRO A 47 7.81 13.27 -10.57
C PRO A 47 7.13 11.89 -10.64
N ALA A 48 7.28 11.10 -9.59
CA ALA A 48 6.71 9.76 -9.55
C ALA A 48 5.21 9.86 -9.85
N ILE A 49 4.72 9.03 -10.74
CA ILE A 49 3.32 9.00 -11.18
C ILE A 49 2.38 8.96 -9.96
N GLU A 50 2.80 8.28 -8.90
CA GLU A 50 2.10 8.16 -7.63
C GLU A 50 2.02 9.46 -6.81
N ALA A 51 2.75 10.52 -7.20
CA ALA A 51 2.68 11.83 -6.55
C ALA A 51 1.52 12.71 -7.06
N LYS A 52 0.81 12.27 -8.08
CA LYS A 52 -0.36 12.97 -8.62
C LYS A 52 -1.54 12.96 -7.66
N PRO A 53 -2.49 13.91 -7.79
CA PRO A 53 -3.75 13.86 -7.08
C PRO A 53 -4.45 12.50 -7.24
N PHE A 54 -5.06 12.00 -6.17
CA PHE A 54 -5.64 10.65 -6.11
C PHE A 54 -6.56 10.35 -7.30
N ALA A 55 -7.55 11.20 -7.55
CA ALA A 55 -8.52 10.97 -8.63
C ALA A 55 -7.85 10.96 -10.01
N GLU A 56 -6.90 11.88 -10.26
CA GLU A 56 -6.14 11.91 -11.50
C GLU A 56 -5.30 10.65 -11.67
N PHE A 57 -4.57 10.25 -10.64
CA PHE A 57 -3.77 9.01 -10.67
C PHE A 57 -4.62 7.79 -11.01
N ILE A 58 -5.77 7.65 -10.35
CA ILE A 58 -6.67 6.52 -10.59
C ILE A 58 -7.19 6.53 -12.03
N GLN A 59 -7.72 7.65 -12.50
CA GLN A 59 -8.36 7.73 -13.81
C GLN A 59 -7.37 7.64 -14.98
N THR A 60 -6.18 8.29 -14.85
CA THR A 60 -5.23 8.39 -15.96
C THR A 60 -4.20 7.28 -16.01
N HIS A 61 -3.95 6.61 -14.88
CA HIS A 61 -2.91 5.58 -14.81
C HIS A 61 -3.44 4.22 -14.34
N TYR A 62 -4.13 4.17 -13.20
CA TYR A 62 -4.53 2.89 -12.64
C TYR A 62 -5.62 2.18 -13.45
N LEU A 63 -6.73 2.84 -13.77
CA LEU A 63 -7.82 2.22 -14.53
C LEU A 63 -7.36 1.78 -15.93
N PRO A 64 -6.63 2.59 -16.72
CA PRO A 64 -6.11 2.14 -18.02
C PRO A 64 -5.16 0.94 -17.90
N SER A 65 -4.22 0.97 -16.95
CA SER A 65 -3.28 -0.14 -16.73
C SER A 65 -4.00 -1.40 -16.31
N LEU A 66 -5.01 -1.29 -15.46
CA LEU A 66 -5.80 -2.44 -15.03
C LEU A 66 -6.62 -3.02 -16.18
N GLN A 67 -7.25 -2.16 -17.00
CA GLN A 67 -8.00 -2.56 -18.19
C GLN A 67 -7.11 -3.31 -19.18
N GLU A 68 -5.91 -2.77 -19.46
CA GLU A 68 -4.95 -3.44 -20.35
C GLU A 68 -4.57 -4.84 -19.85
N ASN A 69 -4.36 -4.99 -18.54
CA ASN A 69 -4.05 -6.28 -17.95
C ASN A 69 -5.24 -7.25 -18.00
N PHE A 70 -6.47 -6.77 -17.84
CA PHE A 70 -7.66 -7.61 -18.03
C PHE A 70 -7.78 -8.11 -19.46
N VAL A 71 -7.55 -7.26 -20.46
CA VAL A 71 -7.54 -7.67 -21.87
C VAL A 71 -6.48 -8.75 -22.10
N LYS A 72 -5.27 -8.60 -21.55
CA LYS A 72 -4.22 -9.62 -21.62
C LYS A 72 -4.64 -10.97 -20.99
N GLN A 73 -5.49 -10.94 -19.98
CA GLN A 73 -6.06 -12.12 -19.35
C GLN A 73 -7.30 -12.70 -20.09
N GLY A 74 -7.67 -12.08 -21.20
CA GLY A 74 -8.81 -12.48 -22.01
C GLY A 74 -10.18 -11.98 -21.51
N LEU A 75 -10.16 -10.97 -20.65
CA LEU A 75 -11.36 -10.29 -20.16
C LEU A 75 -11.44 -8.89 -20.81
N SER A 76 -12.14 -8.80 -21.94
CA SER A 76 -12.34 -7.54 -22.66
C SER A 76 -13.53 -6.73 -22.14
N ASP A 77 -14.48 -7.38 -21.49
CA ASP A 77 -15.79 -6.81 -21.15
C ASP A 77 -15.87 -6.31 -19.70
N VAL A 78 -14.73 -6.05 -19.07
CA VAL A 78 -14.69 -5.51 -17.70
C VAL A 78 -14.99 -4.03 -17.73
N GLU A 79 -16.06 -3.64 -17.07
CA GLU A 79 -16.43 -2.25 -16.84
C GLU A 79 -15.76 -1.76 -15.55
N LEU A 80 -14.90 -0.75 -15.64
CA LEU A 80 -14.21 -0.15 -14.49
C LEU A 80 -14.75 1.26 -14.23
N LYS A 81 -15.10 1.53 -12.95
CA LYS A 81 -15.63 2.83 -12.52
C LYS A 81 -14.93 3.31 -11.24
N LEU A 82 -14.64 4.60 -11.18
CA LEU A 82 -14.25 5.27 -9.93
C LEU A 82 -15.51 5.95 -9.37
N LEU A 83 -15.89 5.56 -8.17
CA LEU A 83 -17.10 6.03 -7.48
C LEU A 83 -16.77 6.49 -6.06
N ARG A 84 -17.60 7.39 -5.52
CA ARG A 84 -17.59 7.72 -4.09
C ARG A 84 -18.94 7.33 -3.53
N GLN A 85 -18.96 6.31 -2.71
CA GLN A 85 -20.19 5.77 -2.14
C GLN A 85 -19.91 4.98 -0.86
N LYS A 86 -20.96 4.57 -0.17
CA LYS A 86 -20.88 3.69 0.98
C LYS A 86 -20.29 2.32 0.60
N ILE A 87 -19.67 1.69 1.59
CA ILE A 87 -19.07 0.36 1.41
C ILE A 87 -20.18 -0.66 1.18
N ALA A 88 -20.14 -1.30 0.02
CA ALA A 88 -21.14 -2.31 -0.39
C ALA A 88 -20.80 -3.71 0.17
N VAL A 89 -20.65 -3.80 1.49
CA VAL A 89 -20.33 -5.05 2.21
C VAL A 89 -21.26 -5.19 3.41
N VAL A 90 -21.76 -6.38 3.66
CA VAL A 90 -22.66 -6.66 4.78
C VAL A 90 -22.01 -6.27 6.11
N GLY A 91 -22.72 -5.47 6.91
CA GLY A 91 -22.23 -5.00 8.22
C GLY A 91 -21.44 -3.70 8.20
N TYR A 92 -21.25 -3.08 7.03
CA TYR A 92 -20.53 -1.81 6.87
C TYR A 92 -21.42 -0.63 6.48
N ASP A 93 -22.74 -0.75 6.65
CA ASP A 93 -23.73 0.26 6.25
C ASP A 93 -23.60 1.59 7.02
N SER A 94 -23.01 1.55 8.23
CA SER A 94 -22.76 2.71 9.08
C SER A 94 -21.45 3.44 8.78
N GLU A 95 -20.58 2.84 8.00
CA GLU A 95 -19.30 3.45 7.64
C GLU A 95 -19.50 4.65 6.69
N PRO A 96 -18.60 5.66 6.76
CA PRO A 96 -18.66 6.81 5.86
C PRO A 96 -18.42 6.40 4.41
N GLU A 97 -18.85 7.27 3.50
CA GLU A 97 -18.53 7.11 2.09
C GLU A 97 -17.02 7.19 1.84
N CYS A 98 -16.50 6.30 1.01
CA CYS A 98 -15.13 6.30 0.58
C CYS A 98 -15.02 6.21 -0.95
N TRP A 99 -13.86 6.54 -1.47
CA TRP A 99 -13.55 6.30 -2.85
C TRP A 99 -13.37 4.81 -3.10
N GLN A 100 -13.95 4.33 -4.16
CA GLN A 100 -13.84 2.94 -4.55
C GLN A 100 -13.78 2.79 -6.06
N ILE A 101 -13.05 1.76 -6.47
CA ILE A 101 -13.01 1.30 -7.84
C ILE A 101 -13.87 0.06 -7.92
N GLU A 102 -14.92 0.14 -8.70
CA GLU A 102 -15.78 -0.98 -9.04
C GLU A 102 -15.33 -1.54 -10.38
N GLY A 103 -15.11 -2.84 -10.43
CA GLY A 103 -14.91 -3.56 -11.67
C GLY A 103 -15.96 -4.67 -11.80
N ALA A 104 -16.71 -4.66 -12.89
CA ALA A 104 -17.78 -5.61 -13.12
C ALA A 104 -17.71 -6.20 -14.53
N TRP A 105 -18.03 -7.48 -14.65
CA TRP A 105 -18.18 -8.16 -15.93
C TRP A 105 -19.16 -9.33 -15.83
N THR A 106 -19.61 -9.83 -16.96
CA THR A 106 -20.55 -10.93 -17.02
C THR A 106 -19.86 -12.17 -17.61
N VAL A 107 -20.01 -13.28 -16.93
CA VAL A 107 -19.69 -14.61 -17.46
C VAL A 107 -20.98 -15.41 -17.66
N PRO A 108 -21.00 -16.49 -18.44
CA PRO A 108 -22.22 -17.26 -18.67
C PRO A 108 -22.94 -17.63 -17.37
N GLY A 109 -24.15 -17.08 -17.20
CA GLY A 109 -25.00 -17.31 -16.02
C GLY A 109 -24.64 -16.56 -14.74
N GLN A 110 -23.61 -15.67 -14.74
CA GLN A 110 -23.15 -15.02 -13.52
C GLN A 110 -22.56 -13.64 -13.77
N LYS A 111 -22.92 -12.66 -12.95
CA LYS A 111 -22.26 -11.36 -12.90
C LYS A 111 -21.16 -11.41 -11.83
N ARG A 112 -19.95 -11.03 -12.17
CA ARG A 112 -18.81 -10.90 -11.26
C ARG A 112 -18.50 -9.43 -11.02
N GLN A 113 -18.20 -9.09 -9.79
CA GLN A 113 -17.86 -7.73 -9.40
C GLN A 113 -16.81 -7.74 -8.30
N PHE A 114 -15.87 -6.83 -8.38
CA PHE A 114 -14.97 -6.52 -7.28
C PHE A 114 -15.04 -5.03 -6.95
N ASN A 115 -14.73 -4.70 -5.70
CA ASN A 115 -14.57 -3.34 -5.24
C ASN A 115 -13.24 -3.20 -4.52
N LEU A 116 -12.47 -2.16 -4.89
CA LEU A 116 -11.26 -1.75 -4.20
C LEU A 116 -11.53 -0.41 -3.52
N TYR A 117 -11.46 -0.38 -2.20
CA TYR A 117 -11.80 0.76 -1.34
C TYR A 117 -10.57 1.54 -0.94
N PHE A 118 -10.66 2.87 -0.96
CA PHE A 118 -9.65 3.80 -0.47
C PHE A 118 -10.29 4.71 0.58
N TYR A 119 -9.98 4.46 1.85
CA TYR A 119 -10.64 5.16 2.96
C TYR A 119 -10.17 6.61 3.11
N ASP A 120 -8.90 6.86 2.81
CA ASP A 120 -8.22 8.15 3.06
C ASP A 120 -8.01 8.98 1.78
N GLU A 121 -8.66 8.68 0.68
CA GLU A 121 -8.43 9.34 -0.61
C GLU A 121 -6.94 9.38 -1.01
N ASN A 122 -6.22 8.33 -0.65
CA ASN A 122 -4.78 8.20 -0.84
C ASN A 122 -4.41 6.75 -1.15
N ILE A 123 -3.58 6.56 -2.18
CA ILE A 123 -3.08 5.22 -2.53
C ILE A 123 -2.13 4.64 -1.48
N GLN A 124 -1.55 5.47 -0.61
CA GLN A 124 -0.68 5.02 0.48
C GLN A 124 -1.45 4.77 1.78
N GLY A 125 -2.70 5.22 1.86
CA GLY A 125 -3.57 5.06 3.02
C GLY A 125 -4.13 3.65 3.18
N SER A 126 -5.09 3.51 4.09
CA SER A 126 -5.78 2.24 4.32
C SER A 126 -6.67 1.85 3.14
N ARG A 127 -6.66 0.58 2.79
CA ARG A 127 -7.37 0.05 1.62
C ARG A 127 -8.06 -1.26 1.95
N GLY A 128 -9.22 -1.46 1.34
CA GLY A 128 -9.98 -2.69 1.43
C GLY A 128 -10.31 -3.28 0.06
N PHE A 129 -10.63 -4.55 0.03
CA PHE A 129 -11.03 -5.27 -1.18
C PHE A 129 -12.20 -6.18 -0.90
N SER A 130 -13.18 -6.19 -1.77
CA SER A 130 -14.27 -7.14 -1.72
C SER A 130 -14.59 -7.71 -3.09
N VAL A 131 -15.17 -8.87 -3.09
CA VAL A 131 -15.68 -9.53 -4.30
C VAL A 131 -17.10 -9.99 -4.08
N THR A 132 -17.88 -10.00 -5.13
CA THR A 132 -19.22 -10.57 -5.14
C THR A 132 -19.53 -11.19 -6.48
N ASP A 133 -20.34 -12.19 -6.46
CA ASP A 133 -20.94 -12.79 -7.64
C ASP A 133 -22.45 -12.62 -7.61
N SER A 134 -23.06 -12.79 -8.77
CA SER A 134 -24.55 -12.76 -8.92
C SER A 134 -25.20 -11.43 -8.53
N GLY A 135 -24.45 -10.32 -8.50
CA GLY A 135 -24.99 -8.97 -8.21
C GLY A 135 -25.48 -8.78 -6.78
N LYS A 136 -25.05 -9.62 -5.85
CA LYS A 136 -25.38 -9.51 -4.42
C LYS A 136 -24.41 -8.56 -3.72
N THR A 137 -24.76 -8.13 -2.49
CA THR A 137 -23.85 -7.43 -1.61
C THR A 137 -22.71 -8.36 -1.20
N ALA A 138 -21.48 -7.88 -1.20
CA ALA A 138 -20.33 -8.66 -0.75
C ALA A 138 -20.47 -9.02 0.74
N SER A 139 -20.08 -10.22 1.11
CA SER A 139 -20.13 -10.71 2.49
C SER A 139 -18.84 -10.46 3.26
N THR A 140 -17.74 -10.19 2.58
CA THR A 140 -16.41 -10.09 3.17
C THR A 140 -15.68 -8.85 2.66
N LEU A 141 -15.06 -8.13 3.58
CA LEU A 141 -14.14 -7.03 3.32
C LEU A 141 -12.75 -7.46 3.77
N GLU A 142 -11.83 -7.54 2.83
CA GLU A 142 -10.44 -7.92 3.09
C GLU A 142 -9.53 -6.71 3.07
N SER A 143 -8.52 -6.70 3.92
CA SER A 143 -7.44 -5.69 3.83
C SER A 143 -6.66 -5.86 2.52
N PHE A 144 -6.28 -4.75 1.90
CA PHE A 144 -5.59 -4.76 0.61
C PHE A 144 -4.22 -4.12 0.70
N ARG A 145 -3.16 -4.92 0.50
CA ARG A 145 -1.75 -4.47 0.48
C ARG A 145 -1.34 -3.67 1.71
N ILE A 146 -1.75 -4.07 2.90
CA ILE A 146 -1.45 -3.36 4.15
C ILE A 146 0.02 -3.48 4.56
N ASP A 147 0.71 -4.51 4.13
CA ASP A 147 2.12 -4.76 4.45
C ASP A 147 3.10 -3.94 3.61
N GLU A 148 2.60 -3.25 2.58
CA GLU A 148 3.43 -2.46 1.68
C GLU A 148 3.68 -1.07 2.23
N ARG A 149 4.94 -0.75 2.51
CA ARG A 149 5.36 0.58 2.97
C ARG A 149 5.15 1.67 1.94
N LYS A 150 5.32 1.34 0.67
CA LYS A 150 5.13 2.24 -0.46
C LYS A 150 4.40 1.49 -1.57
N VAL A 151 3.21 1.93 -1.84
CA VAL A 151 2.38 1.37 -2.91
C VAL A 151 2.64 2.11 -4.20
N THR A 152 2.92 1.36 -5.25
CA THR A 152 3.11 1.86 -6.62
C THR A 152 1.95 1.43 -7.51
N LEU A 153 1.86 2.02 -8.70
CA LEU A 153 0.90 1.62 -9.73
C LEU A 153 0.94 0.11 -9.99
N ASP A 154 2.14 -0.42 -10.21
CA ASP A 154 2.34 -1.84 -10.52
C ASP A 154 1.88 -2.75 -9.37
N LEU A 155 2.13 -2.35 -8.11
CA LEU A 155 1.69 -3.10 -6.94
C LEU A 155 0.17 -3.09 -6.78
N LEU A 156 -0.50 -1.98 -7.11
CA LEU A 156 -1.96 -1.93 -7.10
C LEU A 156 -2.55 -2.85 -8.17
N VAL A 157 -2.05 -2.77 -9.40
CA VAL A 157 -2.49 -3.63 -10.50
C VAL A 157 -2.24 -5.10 -10.18
N LEU A 158 -1.01 -5.44 -9.80
CA LEU A 158 -0.64 -6.81 -9.44
C LEU A 158 -1.50 -7.34 -8.29
N GLY A 159 -1.71 -6.54 -7.25
CA GLY A 159 -2.53 -6.92 -6.10
C GLY A 159 -3.96 -7.25 -6.48
N THR A 160 -4.57 -6.43 -7.33
CA THR A 160 -5.93 -6.66 -7.82
C THR A 160 -6.01 -7.94 -8.64
N LEU A 161 -5.08 -8.13 -9.59
CA LEU A 161 -5.04 -9.35 -10.38
C LEU A 161 -4.80 -10.60 -9.51
N GLN A 162 -3.93 -10.54 -8.52
CA GLN A 162 -3.69 -11.65 -7.59
C GLN A 162 -4.94 -12.01 -6.79
N ARG A 163 -5.70 -11.02 -6.29
CA ARG A 163 -6.95 -11.26 -5.57
C ARG A 163 -8.00 -11.92 -6.47
N LEU A 164 -8.17 -11.42 -7.69
CA LEU A 164 -9.11 -12.00 -8.65
C LEU A 164 -8.68 -13.39 -9.11
N ASN A 165 -7.38 -13.63 -9.26
CA ASN A 165 -6.85 -14.95 -9.59
C ASN A 165 -7.05 -15.95 -8.44
N ALA A 166 -6.91 -15.51 -7.19
CA ALA A 166 -7.21 -16.33 -6.01
C ALA A 166 -8.69 -16.80 -5.99
N GLN A 167 -9.58 -15.98 -6.51
CA GLN A 167 -11.00 -16.36 -6.74
C GLN A 167 -11.20 -17.28 -7.96
N LYS A 168 -10.14 -17.61 -8.69
CA LYS A 168 -10.18 -18.36 -9.96
C LYS A 168 -11.02 -17.66 -11.04
N TRP A 169 -11.09 -16.32 -10.99
CA TRP A 169 -11.89 -15.55 -11.92
C TRP A 169 -11.13 -15.18 -13.19
N LEU A 170 -9.79 -15.14 -13.15
CA LEU A 170 -8.92 -14.84 -14.26
C LEU A 170 -8.32 -16.09 -14.91
N ALA A 171 -8.23 -17.20 -14.18
CA ALA A 171 -7.67 -18.44 -14.72
C ALA A 171 -8.58 -19.00 -15.80
N ARG A 172 -8.05 -19.17 -17.00
CA ARG A 172 -8.62 -20.09 -17.99
C ARG A 172 -8.31 -21.52 -17.51
N ASN A 173 -9.33 -22.20 -17.09
CA ASN A 173 -9.29 -23.65 -16.92
C ASN A 173 -9.58 -24.32 -18.25
#